data_09c3d1396c7d2f9b4c1aed79113f7b79
#
_entry.id   09c3d1396c7d2f9b4c1aed79113f7b79
#
_cell.length_a   1.000
_cell.length_b   1.000
_cell.length_c   1.000
_cell.angle_alpha   90.00
_cell.angle_beta   90.00
_cell.angle_gamma   90.00
#
_symmetry.space_group_name_H-M   'P 1'
#
loop_
_entity.id
_entity.type
_entity.pdbx_description
1 polymer ?
#
loop_
_entity_poly.entity_id
_entity_poly.type
_entity_poly.pdbx_seq_one_letter_code
_entity_poly.pdbx_strand_id
1 'polypeptide(L)'
;MRAVVQRVDSAAVEVEGAMVGSVGKGLLVLLGVEKEDTDRDLEYLLDKVAGLRIFEDEQEKMNLSVADVGGGLLVVSQFTLYGDCRKGKRPSFDTVSYTHLRAHETELHL
;
A
#
# COMPACT_ATOMS: atom_id res chain seq x y z
N MET A 1 -10.90 -0.56 4.82
CA MET A 1 -9.53 -0.32 4.29
C MET A 1 -9.20 -1.36 3.24
N ARG A 2 -8.58 -0.94 2.16
CA ARG A 2 -8.16 -1.84 1.08
C ARG A 2 -6.72 -1.55 0.72
N ALA A 3 -5.99 -2.58 0.30
CA ALA A 3 -4.63 -2.43 -0.17
C ALA A 3 -4.41 -3.22 -1.45
N VAL A 4 -3.71 -2.61 -2.38
CA VAL A 4 -3.16 -3.30 -3.55
C VAL A 4 -1.66 -3.35 -3.34
N VAL A 5 -1.10 -4.56 -3.39
CA VAL A 5 0.30 -4.82 -3.07
C VAL A 5 1.03 -5.28 -4.32
N GLN A 6 2.14 -4.64 -4.61
CA GLN A 6 2.98 -4.98 -5.76
C GLN A 6 4.43 -5.16 -5.32
N ARG A 7 5.03 -6.28 -5.69
CA ARG A 7 6.47 -6.48 -5.54
C ARG A 7 7.21 -5.57 -6.50
N VAL A 8 8.25 -4.89 -6.01
CA VAL A 8 9.05 -3.99 -6.84
C VAL A 8 10.53 -4.17 -6.57
N ASP A 9 11.36 -3.91 -7.59
CA ASP A 9 12.80 -3.79 -7.42
C ASP A 9 13.17 -2.39 -6.94
N SER A 10 12.35 -1.41 -7.33
CA SER A 10 12.41 -0.04 -6.82
C SER A 10 11.09 0.66 -7.11
N ALA A 11 10.74 1.63 -6.29
CA ALA A 11 9.60 2.50 -6.50
C ALA A 11 9.85 3.87 -5.87
N ALA A 12 9.25 4.90 -6.44
CA ALA A 12 9.35 6.25 -5.91
C ALA A 12 8.06 6.99 -6.16
N VAL A 13 7.75 7.93 -5.29
CA VAL A 13 6.60 8.82 -5.44
C VAL A 13 7.10 10.26 -5.50
N GLU A 14 6.68 10.97 -6.53
CA GLU A 14 6.98 12.38 -6.71
C GLU A 14 5.70 13.20 -6.63
N VAL A 15 5.77 14.35 -5.99
CA VAL A 15 4.69 15.32 -5.94
C VAL A 15 5.27 16.67 -6.34
N GLU A 16 4.71 17.26 -7.39
CA GLU A 16 5.16 18.56 -7.91
C GLU A 16 6.67 18.62 -8.21
N GLY A 17 7.20 17.52 -8.72
CA GLY A 17 8.61 17.42 -9.09
C GLY A 17 9.55 17.07 -7.94
N ALA A 18 9.04 16.94 -6.71
CA ALA A 18 9.82 16.57 -5.54
C ALA A 18 9.56 15.12 -5.14
N MET A 19 10.62 14.37 -4.89
CA MET A 19 10.50 13.00 -4.39
C MET A 19 10.06 13.03 -2.93
N VAL A 20 8.90 12.43 -2.63
CA VAL A 20 8.35 12.38 -1.27
C VAL A 20 8.48 11.02 -0.62
N GLY A 21 8.84 10.00 -1.37
CA GLY A 21 9.12 8.66 -0.83
C GLY A 21 9.76 7.78 -1.88
N SER A 22 10.57 6.84 -1.45
CA SER A 22 11.18 5.85 -2.35
C SER A 22 11.52 4.58 -1.58
N VAL A 23 11.60 3.48 -2.31
CA VAL A 23 12.02 2.19 -1.77
C VAL A 23 12.81 1.46 -2.85
N GLY A 24 13.80 0.69 -2.44
CA GLY A 24 14.48 -0.26 -3.34
C GLY A 24 13.65 -1.53 -3.46
N LYS A 25 14.28 -2.69 -3.30
CA LYS A 25 13.55 -3.96 -3.30
C LYS A 25 12.52 -3.99 -2.17
N GLY A 26 11.29 -4.33 -2.51
CA GLY A 26 10.25 -4.37 -1.50
C GLY A 26 8.86 -4.40 -2.10
N LEU A 27 7.93 -3.74 -1.42
CA LEU A 27 6.53 -3.68 -1.81
C LEU A 27 6.07 -2.23 -1.95
N LEU A 28 5.36 -1.98 -3.05
CA LEU A 28 4.55 -0.79 -3.21
C LEU A 28 3.14 -1.15 -2.74
N VAL A 29 2.62 -0.39 -1.78
CA VAL A 29 1.30 -0.61 -1.21
C VAL A 29 0.42 0.59 -1.50
N LEU A 30 -0.60 0.39 -2.33
CA LEU A 30 -1.62 1.40 -2.58
C LEU A 30 -2.73 1.20 -1.56
N LEU A 31 -2.98 2.21 -0.74
CA LEU A 31 -3.85 2.12 0.41
C LEU A 31 -5.10 2.97 0.24
N GLY A 32 -6.27 2.35 0.32
CA GLY A 32 -7.56 3.04 0.37
C GLY A 32 -8.12 3.00 1.78
N VAL A 33 -8.60 4.15 2.26
CA VAL A 33 -9.15 4.30 3.60
C VAL A 33 -10.61 4.74 3.53
N GLU A 34 -11.50 4.04 4.19
CA GLU A 34 -12.90 4.41 4.37
C GLU A 34 -13.09 5.29 5.60
N LYS A 35 -14.21 6.01 5.66
CA LYS A 35 -14.52 6.92 6.75
C LYS A 35 -14.57 6.25 8.12
N GLU A 36 -14.96 4.98 8.16
CA GLU A 36 -15.10 4.23 9.41
C GLU A 36 -13.84 3.45 9.81
N ASP A 37 -12.79 3.50 9.00
CA ASP A 37 -11.54 2.83 9.30
C ASP A 37 -10.81 3.50 10.47
N THR A 38 -10.17 2.68 11.28
CA THR A 38 -9.41 3.12 12.45
C THR A 38 -7.94 2.78 12.30
N ASP A 39 -7.12 3.27 13.22
CA ASP A 39 -5.69 2.94 13.27
C ASP A 39 -5.46 1.44 13.47
N ARG A 40 -6.40 0.74 14.11
CA ARG A 40 -6.35 -0.72 14.24
C ARG A 40 -6.46 -1.42 12.91
N ASP A 41 -7.31 -0.91 12.02
CA ASP A 41 -7.45 -1.47 10.67
C ASP A 41 -6.16 -1.30 9.89
N LEU A 42 -5.52 -0.14 10.01
CA LEU A 42 -4.23 0.14 9.38
C LEU A 42 -3.13 -0.79 9.91
N GLU A 43 -3.02 -0.92 11.23
CA GLU A 43 -2.02 -1.79 11.86
C GLU A 43 -2.21 -3.25 11.45
N TYR A 44 -3.45 -3.72 11.46
CA TYR A 44 -3.78 -5.08 11.02
C TYR A 44 -3.37 -5.31 9.58
N LEU A 45 -3.72 -4.38 8.69
CA LEU A 45 -3.44 -4.52 7.27
C LEU A 45 -1.95 -4.47 6.98
N LEU A 46 -1.22 -3.53 7.58
CA LEU A 46 0.23 -3.42 7.37
C LEU A 46 0.99 -4.60 7.95
N ASP A 47 0.56 -5.12 9.10
CA ASP A 47 1.15 -6.34 9.68
C ASP A 47 0.94 -7.54 8.74
N LYS A 48 -0.25 -7.67 8.18
CA LYS A 48 -0.57 -8.70 7.21
C LYS A 48 0.32 -8.59 5.97
N VAL A 49 0.43 -7.38 5.43
CA VAL A 49 1.24 -7.10 4.23
C VAL A 49 2.72 -7.40 4.48
N ALA A 50 3.24 -6.99 5.63
CA ALA A 50 4.64 -7.24 5.99
C ALA A 50 4.94 -8.73 6.13
N GLY A 51 3.94 -9.53 6.48
CA GLY A 51 4.08 -10.98 6.64
C GLY A 51 3.75 -11.81 5.40
N LEU A 52 3.27 -11.19 4.32
CA LEU A 52 2.96 -11.91 3.09
C LEU A 52 4.21 -12.58 2.52
N ARG A 53 4.10 -13.86 2.26
CA ARG A 53 5.23 -14.68 1.77
C ARG A 53 5.23 -14.71 0.25
N ILE A 54 5.48 -13.55 -0.37
CA ILE A 54 5.40 -13.33 -1.81
C ILE A 54 6.73 -13.06 -2.48
N PHE A 55 7.85 -13.22 -1.75
CA PHE A 55 9.19 -13.18 -2.31
C PHE A 55 9.71 -14.59 -2.46
N GLU A 56 10.43 -14.85 -3.55
CA GLU A 56 10.97 -16.16 -3.85
C GLU A 56 12.14 -16.52 -2.94
N ASP A 57 12.14 -17.77 -2.48
CA ASP A 57 13.27 -18.35 -1.76
C ASP A 57 14.31 -18.91 -2.73
N GLU A 58 15.32 -19.62 -2.22
CA GLU A 58 16.38 -20.24 -3.03
C GLU A 58 15.85 -21.29 -4.01
N GLN A 59 14.67 -21.81 -3.78
CA GLN A 59 14.00 -22.82 -4.62
C GLN A 59 13.00 -22.20 -5.59
N GLU A 60 13.00 -20.86 -5.74
CA GLU A 60 12.08 -20.10 -6.58
C GLU A 60 10.61 -20.26 -6.18
N LYS A 61 10.34 -20.54 -4.90
CA LYS A 61 8.98 -20.62 -4.35
C LYS A 61 8.67 -19.39 -3.53
N MET A 62 7.45 -18.89 -3.65
CA MET A 62 6.95 -17.78 -2.83
C MET A 62 6.88 -18.20 -1.37
N ASN A 63 7.89 -17.87 -0.60
CA ASN A 63 8.05 -18.33 0.76
C ASN A 63 8.59 -17.28 1.72
N LEU A 64 9.16 -16.20 1.22
CA LEU A 64 9.79 -15.17 2.04
C LEU A 64 8.92 -13.91 2.10
N SER A 65 8.91 -13.27 3.27
CA SER A 65 8.27 -11.98 3.46
C SER A 65 9.20 -10.83 3.06
N VAL A 66 8.68 -9.61 3.01
CA VAL A 66 9.49 -8.43 2.71
C VAL A 66 10.57 -8.22 3.77
N ALA A 67 10.29 -8.53 5.04
CA ALA A 67 11.29 -8.46 6.11
C ALA A 67 12.40 -9.49 5.93
N ASP A 68 12.05 -10.72 5.51
CA ASP A 68 13.04 -11.79 5.29
C ASP A 68 14.06 -11.41 4.23
N VAL A 69 13.66 -10.66 3.21
CA VAL A 69 14.56 -10.24 2.14
C VAL A 69 15.21 -8.87 2.40
N GLY A 70 14.98 -8.29 3.58
CA GLY A 70 15.53 -6.99 3.92
C GLY A 70 14.98 -5.85 3.10
N GLY A 71 13.75 -5.98 2.60
CA GLY A 71 13.09 -4.98 1.77
C GLY A 71 12.38 -3.91 2.57
N GLY A 72 11.72 -2.99 1.86
CA GLY A 72 10.95 -1.92 2.46
C GLY A 72 9.52 -1.89 1.94
N LEU A 73 8.70 -1.08 2.59
CA LEU A 73 7.33 -0.80 2.17
C LEU A 73 7.23 0.68 1.79
N LEU A 74 6.70 0.95 0.61
CA LEU A 74 6.31 2.30 0.22
C LEU A 74 4.78 2.31 0.18
N VAL A 75 4.18 3.03 1.14
CA VAL A 75 2.72 3.10 1.29
C VAL A 75 2.23 4.42 0.71
N VAL A 76 1.35 4.32 -0.28
CA VAL A 76 0.79 5.47 -0.99
C VAL A 76 -0.73 5.44 -0.86
N SER A 77 -1.29 6.54 -0.45
CA SER A 77 -2.74 6.69 -0.38
C SER A 77 -3.35 6.74 -1.77
N GLN A 78 -4.40 5.96 -2.00
CA GLN A 78 -5.05 5.84 -3.30
C GLN A 78 -6.57 5.75 -3.12
N PHE A 79 -7.26 6.87 -3.21
CA PHE A 79 -8.70 6.93 -2.99
C PHE A 79 -9.50 6.18 -4.06
N THR A 80 -8.96 6.02 -5.25
CA THR A 80 -9.63 5.34 -6.37
C THR A 80 -9.90 3.86 -6.11
N LEU A 81 -9.26 3.25 -5.09
CA LEU A 81 -9.55 1.88 -4.68
C LEU A 81 -10.99 1.69 -4.19
N TYR A 82 -11.67 2.78 -3.83
CA TYR A 82 -13.07 2.80 -3.40
C TYR A 82 -13.99 3.43 -4.43
N GLY A 83 -13.56 3.54 -5.68
CA GLY A 83 -14.43 4.02 -6.75
C GLY A 83 -15.61 3.08 -6.97
N ASP A 84 -16.81 3.58 -6.74
CA ASP A 84 -18.05 2.82 -6.91
C ASP A 84 -18.68 3.16 -8.26
N CYS A 85 -18.70 2.19 -9.17
CA CYS A 85 -19.25 2.35 -10.52
C CYS A 85 -20.53 1.55 -10.73
N ARG A 86 -21.18 1.07 -9.68
CA ARG A 86 -22.38 0.24 -9.76
C ARG A 86 -23.55 0.95 -10.45
N LYS A 87 -23.63 2.26 -10.36
CA LYS A 87 -24.71 3.07 -10.92
C LYS A 87 -24.38 3.73 -12.26
N GLY A 88 -23.24 3.39 -12.86
CA GLY A 88 -22.83 3.98 -14.13
C GLY A 88 -21.34 3.94 -14.34
N LYS A 89 -20.85 4.79 -15.24
CA LYS A 89 -19.45 4.86 -15.61
C LYS A 89 -18.66 5.92 -14.83
N ARG A 90 -19.34 6.78 -14.08
CA ARG A 90 -18.70 7.78 -13.23
C ARG A 90 -18.54 7.20 -11.82
N PRO A 91 -17.32 7.01 -11.33
CA PRO A 91 -17.14 6.46 -10.00
C PRO A 91 -17.60 7.42 -8.91
N SER A 92 -18.19 6.87 -7.85
CA SER A 92 -18.52 7.59 -6.62
C SER A 92 -17.48 7.23 -5.55
N PHE A 93 -17.08 8.23 -4.76
CA PHE A 93 -16.09 8.09 -3.69
C PHE A 93 -16.67 8.46 -2.32
N ASP A 94 -17.96 8.23 -2.12
CA ASP A 94 -18.67 8.64 -0.91
C ASP A 94 -18.12 8.03 0.37
N THR A 95 -17.49 6.86 0.30
CA THR A 95 -16.95 6.14 1.45
C THR A 95 -15.50 6.52 1.79
N VAL A 96 -14.84 7.31 0.95
CA VAL A 96 -13.42 7.63 1.11
C VAL A 96 -13.19 8.65 2.21
N SER A 97 -12.14 8.43 3.02
CA SER A 97 -11.65 9.39 4.00
C SER A 97 -10.39 10.07 3.47
N TYR A 98 -10.54 11.25 2.89
CA TYR A 98 -9.40 12.00 2.34
C TYR A 98 -8.42 12.47 3.42
N THR A 99 -8.92 12.78 4.60
CA THR A 99 -8.07 13.20 5.72
C THR A 99 -7.14 12.09 6.16
N HIS A 100 -7.67 10.88 6.31
CA HIS A 100 -6.88 9.71 6.69
C HIS A 100 -5.89 9.30 5.61
N LEU A 101 -6.26 9.44 4.32
CA LEU A 101 -5.36 9.12 3.21
C LEU A 101 -4.06 9.92 3.32
N ARG A 102 -4.14 11.22 3.59
CA ARG A 102 -2.94 12.06 3.74
C ARG A 102 -2.07 11.66 4.91
N ALA A 103 -2.70 11.25 6.02
CA ALA A 103 -1.99 10.87 7.23
C ALA A 103 -1.22 9.55 7.08
N HIS A 104 -1.60 8.69 6.12
CA HIS A 104 -1.03 7.36 5.97
C HIS A 104 -0.02 7.21 4.84
N GLU A 105 0.31 8.28 4.13
CA GLU A 105 1.39 8.26 3.14
C GLU A 105 2.72 8.16 3.87
N THR A 106 3.41 7.03 3.68
CA THR A 106 4.66 6.78 4.40
C THR A 106 5.55 5.78 3.67
N GLU A 107 6.81 5.78 4.08
CA GLU A 107 7.84 4.86 3.65
C GLU A 107 8.33 4.10 4.88
N LEU A 108 8.31 2.77 4.81
CA LEU A 108 8.75 1.90 5.89
C LEU A 108 9.85 0.96 5.41
N HIS A 109 10.92 0.85 6.19
CA HIS A 109 12.03 -0.07 5.95
C HIS A 109 12.05 -1.14 7.03
N LEU A 110 12.05 -2.39 6.63
CA LEU A 110 11.99 -3.55 7.51
C LEU A 110 13.34 -4.28 7.61
#